data_ba01acdee8a95f9ccd10ad1641934c5a
#
_entry.id   ba01acdee8a95f9ccd10ad1641934c5a
#
_cell.length_a   1.000
_cell.length_b   1.000
_cell.length_c   1.000
_cell.angle_alpha   90.00
_cell.angle_beta   90.00
_cell.angle_gamma   90.00
#
_symmetry.space_group_name_H-M   'P 1'
#
loop_
_entity.id
_entity.type
_entity.pdbx_description
1 polymer ?
#
loop_
_entity_poly.entity_id
_entity_poly.type
_entity_poly.pdbx_seq_one_letter_code
_entity_poly.pdbx_strand_id
1 'polypeptide(L)'
;MTDYTIEEREYKGFTVKIWSDEYAEDPREWSNIATFVCEHRNYSLGDEHDIDSAVNELFDKYATPDAIIAYFVKERGAKIIDDEGKKYEYTIKHSWGDSTYHIDAEQPEDCIAAEMAEDFSTMEKLELAAASGKFVWQPISIYDHSGVSIWLGGTSGHVDARWDCSIIGFAYVEECTAEKNRIPDDKYKTWQEWANHIMEAEMKVYDNYVSGECYGWTAYDEDESYVDSCGGYLGRDNIEEMFKDAQGEIDAEIEHREKKYREHISAIHGYLEKNMFIGECFSFHGSLWRVGTDMFGQAIIEKASVVKNHVMPYVHFNTNLLERGDAETLYNCLERLKVA
;
A
#
# COMPACT_ATOMS: atom_id res chain seq x y z
N MET A 1 -13.97 -11.19 15.79
CA MET A 1 -12.69 -11.23 15.07
C MET A 1 -11.61 -11.36 16.12
N THR A 2 -10.82 -12.40 16.08
CA THR A 2 -9.63 -12.51 16.95
C THR A 2 -8.55 -11.66 16.28
N ASP A 3 -8.45 -10.39 16.67
CA ASP A 3 -7.35 -9.53 16.28
C ASP A 3 -6.05 -10.16 16.77
N TYR A 4 -5.28 -10.71 15.86
CA TYR A 4 -3.92 -11.16 16.16
C TYR A 4 -3.07 -9.91 16.33
N THR A 5 -3.05 -9.38 17.57
CA THR A 5 -2.16 -8.28 17.94
C THR A 5 -0.71 -8.78 17.86
N ILE A 6 0.08 -8.14 17.01
CA ILE A 6 1.48 -8.46 16.77
C ILE A 6 2.37 -7.71 17.75
N GLU A 7 2.04 -6.44 17.99
CA GLU A 7 2.76 -5.55 18.89
C GLU A 7 1.80 -4.55 19.53
N GLU A 8 2.12 -4.14 20.77
CA GLU A 8 1.33 -3.16 21.52
C GLU A 8 2.28 -2.18 22.20
N ARG A 9 1.97 -0.89 22.14
CA ARG A 9 2.74 0.19 22.79
C ARG A 9 1.81 1.22 23.39
N GLU A 10 2.26 1.83 24.48
CA GLU A 10 1.56 2.94 25.10
C GLU A 10 2.14 4.29 24.66
N TYR A 11 1.26 5.28 24.47
CA TYR A 11 1.61 6.67 24.19
C TYR A 11 0.62 7.63 24.82
N LYS A 12 1.08 8.48 25.74
CA LYS A 12 0.28 9.52 26.44
C LYS A 12 -1.02 9.01 27.10
N GLY A 13 -1.01 7.77 27.63
CA GLY A 13 -2.18 7.11 28.22
C GLY A 13 -3.07 6.38 27.22
N PHE A 14 -2.74 6.39 25.92
CA PHE A 14 -3.41 5.62 24.87
C PHE A 14 -2.65 4.34 24.60
N THR A 15 -3.38 3.30 24.20
CA THR A 15 -2.81 2.02 23.78
C THR A 15 -2.91 1.88 22.26
N VAL A 16 -1.78 1.68 21.58
CA VAL A 16 -1.72 1.41 20.14
C VAL A 16 -1.42 -0.07 19.92
N LYS A 17 -2.27 -0.76 19.16
CA LYS A 17 -2.13 -2.16 18.78
C LYS A 17 -1.86 -2.28 17.29
N ILE A 18 -0.80 -3.01 16.95
CA ILE A 18 -0.52 -3.42 15.56
C ILE A 18 -1.11 -4.81 15.33
N TRP A 19 -1.82 -4.96 14.23
CA TRP A 19 -2.49 -6.21 13.84
C TRP A 19 -2.19 -6.58 12.40
N SER A 20 -2.39 -7.88 12.04
CA SER A 20 -2.26 -8.36 10.66
C SER A 20 -3.50 -8.02 9.87
N ASP A 21 -3.33 -7.32 8.75
CA ASP A 21 -4.42 -6.90 7.86
C ASP A 21 -4.69 -7.97 6.79
N GLU A 22 -5.70 -8.79 7.03
CA GLU A 22 -6.15 -9.84 6.10
C GLU A 22 -6.96 -9.28 4.91
N TYR A 23 -7.27 -7.98 4.92
CA TYR A 23 -8.10 -7.32 3.91
C TYR A 23 -7.36 -6.19 3.20
N ALA A 24 -6.04 -6.19 3.27
CA ALA A 24 -5.24 -5.20 2.54
C ALA A 24 -5.56 -5.24 1.05
N GLU A 25 -5.60 -4.08 0.43
CA GLU A 25 -5.82 -3.93 -1.01
C GLU A 25 -4.62 -4.47 -1.80
N ASP A 26 -4.89 -5.17 -2.91
CA ASP A 26 -3.83 -5.67 -3.78
C ASP A 26 -3.08 -4.48 -4.42
N PRO A 27 -1.77 -4.33 -4.17
CA PRO A 27 -1.00 -3.24 -4.75
C PRO A 27 -0.92 -3.29 -6.28
N ARG A 28 -1.26 -4.42 -6.93
CA ARG A 28 -1.34 -4.46 -8.40
C ARG A 28 -2.59 -3.77 -8.95
N GLU A 29 -3.60 -3.49 -8.13
CA GLU A 29 -4.75 -2.66 -8.49
C GLU A 29 -4.45 -1.15 -8.45
N TRP A 30 -3.27 -0.74 -7.97
CA TRP A 30 -2.85 0.66 -7.94
C TRP A 30 -2.35 1.13 -9.31
N SER A 31 -2.02 2.45 -9.39
CA SER A 31 -1.41 3.03 -10.60
C SER A 31 0.06 2.66 -10.71
N ASN A 32 0.34 1.43 -11.13
CA ASN A 32 1.68 0.90 -11.30
C ASN A 32 2.32 1.35 -12.63
N ILE A 33 3.64 1.32 -12.69
CA ILE A 33 4.44 1.68 -13.87
C ILE A 33 4.95 0.43 -14.58
N ALA A 34 5.40 -0.56 -13.81
CA ALA A 34 5.80 -1.84 -14.35
C ALA A 34 4.58 -2.74 -14.57
N THR A 35 4.62 -3.54 -15.63
CA THR A 35 3.65 -4.62 -15.86
C THR A 35 4.27 -5.95 -15.41
N PHE A 36 3.53 -6.71 -14.60
CA PHE A 36 3.91 -8.04 -14.13
C PHE A 36 3.06 -9.08 -14.84
N VAL A 37 3.68 -9.90 -15.66
CA VAL A 37 3.04 -11.01 -16.37
C VAL A 37 3.39 -12.30 -15.66
N CYS A 38 2.42 -12.97 -15.06
CA CYS A 38 2.65 -14.16 -14.24
C CYS A 38 1.67 -15.28 -14.61
N GLU A 39 2.18 -16.48 -14.73
CA GLU A 39 1.37 -17.68 -14.90
C GLU A 39 1.75 -18.71 -13.82
N HIS A 40 0.82 -18.99 -12.92
CA HIS A 40 1.01 -19.98 -11.87
C HIS A 40 -0.26 -20.83 -11.67
N ARG A 41 -0.06 -22.14 -11.46
CA ARG A 41 -1.18 -23.10 -11.37
C ARG A 41 -2.14 -22.88 -10.18
N ASN A 42 -1.67 -22.27 -9.09
CA ASN A 42 -2.41 -22.15 -7.83
C ASN A 42 -2.77 -20.71 -7.47
N TYR A 43 -2.07 -19.71 -8.03
CA TYR A 43 -2.20 -18.32 -7.65
C TYR A 43 -2.44 -17.46 -8.90
N SER A 44 -3.33 -16.48 -8.77
CA SER A 44 -3.50 -15.41 -9.75
C SER A 44 -2.60 -14.26 -9.28
N LEU A 45 -1.45 -14.09 -9.91
CA LEU A 45 -0.42 -13.13 -9.56
C LEU A 45 -0.15 -12.17 -10.72
N GLY A 46 0.20 -10.93 -10.40
CA GLY A 46 0.54 -9.93 -11.40
C GLY A 46 -0.67 -9.29 -12.07
N ASP A 47 -0.42 -8.58 -13.17
CA ASP A 47 -1.42 -7.82 -13.93
C ASP A 47 -2.01 -8.64 -15.08
N GLU A 48 -1.20 -9.51 -15.67
CA GLU A 48 -1.53 -10.35 -16.81
C GLU A 48 -1.18 -11.81 -16.54
N HIS A 49 -1.97 -12.75 -17.08
CA HIS A 49 -1.88 -14.17 -16.74
C HIS A 49 -1.63 -15.09 -17.96
N ASP A 50 -1.27 -14.52 -19.12
CA ASP A 50 -0.94 -15.24 -20.36
C ASP A 50 0.41 -14.73 -20.88
N ILE A 51 1.46 -15.48 -20.53
CA ILE A 51 2.84 -15.15 -20.89
C ILE A 51 3.02 -15.14 -22.42
N ASP A 52 2.44 -16.12 -23.11
CA ASP A 52 2.60 -16.24 -24.57
C ASP A 52 1.94 -15.06 -25.30
N SER A 53 0.75 -14.64 -24.84
CA SER A 53 0.06 -13.48 -25.40
C SER A 53 0.86 -12.20 -25.19
N ALA A 54 1.30 -11.92 -23.96
CA ALA A 54 2.09 -10.73 -23.63
C ALA A 54 3.42 -10.66 -24.42
N VAL A 55 4.10 -11.80 -24.54
CA VAL A 55 5.36 -11.87 -25.32
C VAL A 55 5.11 -11.66 -26.81
N ASN A 56 4.04 -12.23 -27.37
CA ASN A 56 3.70 -11.99 -28.77
C ASN A 56 3.38 -10.52 -29.06
N GLU A 57 2.65 -9.84 -28.15
CA GLU A 57 2.38 -8.41 -28.28
C GLU A 57 3.67 -7.56 -28.27
N LEU A 58 4.61 -7.85 -27.36
CA LEU A 58 5.91 -7.18 -27.32
C LEU A 58 6.76 -7.50 -28.55
N PHE A 59 6.73 -8.74 -29.01
CA PHE A 59 7.44 -9.19 -30.20
C PHE A 59 6.92 -8.48 -31.46
N ASP A 60 5.62 -8.48 -31.68
CA ASP A 60 4.98 -7.81 -32.82
C ASP A 60 5.23 -6.30 -32.82
N LYS A 61 5.31 -5.70 -31.64
CA LYS A 61 5.53 -4.27 -31.46
C LYS A 61 6.98 -3.84 -31.70
N TYR A 62 7.96 -4.67 -31.34
CA TYR A 62 9.36 -4.25 -31.24
C TYR A 62 10.36 -5.04 -32.05
N ALA A 63 10.06 -6.25 -32.48
CA ALA A 63 10.93 -7.03 -33.35
C ALA A 63 10.74 -6.58 -34.81
N THR A 64 11.85 -6.22 -35.49
CA THR A 64 11.82 -5.87 -36.92
C THR A 64 12.10 -7.09 -37.77
N PRO A 65 11.57 -7.19 -39.02
CA PRO A 65 11.86 -8.26 -39.92
C PRO A 65 13.35 -8.54 -40.10
N ASP A 66 14.15 -7.49 -40.31
CA ASP A 66 15.61 -7.61 -40.40
C ASP A 66 16.26 -8.23 -39.16
N ALA A 67 15.81 -7.82 -37.96
CA ALA A 67 16.33 -8.37 -36.71
C ALA A 67 15.95 -9.83 -36.52
N ILE A 68 14.73 -10.22 -36.90
CA ILE A 68 14.24 -11.60 -36.87
C ILE A 68 15.07 -12.48 -37.79
N ILE A 69 15.26 -12.06 -39.03
CA ILE A 69 16.05 -12.81 -40.05
C ILE A 69 17.51 -12.92 -39.57
N ALA A 70 18.11 -11.82 -39.13
CA ALA A 70 19.49 -11.83 -38.65
C ALA A 70 19.71 -12.76 -37.45
N TYR A 71 18.77 -12.73 -36.46
CA TYR A 71 18.81 -13.62 -35.31
C TYR A 71 18.67 -15.09 -35.73
N PHE A 72 17.72 -15.39 -36.61
CA PHE A 72 17.47 -16.75 -37.11
C PHE A 72 18.67 -17.31 -37.84
N VAL A 73 19.27 -16.53 -38.77
CA VAL A 73 20.49 -16.89 -39.46
C VAL A 73 21.63 -17.19 -38.49
N LYS A 74 21.80 -16.36 -37.49
CA LYS A 74 22.88 -16.51 -36.48
C LYS A 74 22.65 -17.71 -35.58
N GLU A 75 21.50 -17.83 -34.98
CA GLU A 75 21.22 -18.82 -33.91
C GLU A 75 20.81 -20.19 -34.46
N ARG A 76 20.10 -20.25 -35.60
CA ARG A 76 19.70 -21.50 -36.28
C ARG A 76 20.69 -21.90 -37.35
N GLY A 77 21.68 -21.06 -37.65
CA GLY A 77 22.68 -21.38 -38.69
C GLY A 77 22.11 -21.46 -40.11
N ALA A 78 21.00 -20.75 -40.38
CA ALA A 78 20.36 -20.77 -41.68
C ALA A 78 21.31 -20.29 -42.78
N LYS A 79 21.31 -20.95 -43.90
CA LYS A 79 22.13 -20.66 -45.09
C LYS A 79 21.25 -20.43 -46.29
N ILE A 80 21.64 -19.47 -47.13
CA ILE A 80 20.97 -19.27 -48.41
C ILE A 80 21.52 -20.29 -49.39
N ILE A 81 20.65 -21.08 -50.00
CA ILE A 81 20.95 -22.02 -51.07
C ILE A 81 20.23 -21.58 -52.34
N ASP A 82 20.85 -21.89 -53.52
CA ASP A 82 20.37 -21.50 -54.83
C ASP A 82 19.89 -22.71 -55.67
N ASP A 83 19.51 -23.80 -55.01
CA ASP A 83 18.98 -24.99 -55.69
C ASP A 83 17.46 -24.85 -55.94
N GLU A 84 17.03 -24.82 -57.20
CA GLU A 84 15.61 -24.67 -57.60
C GLU A 84 14.90 -23.39 -57.10
N GLY A 85 15.62 -22.28 -56.95
CA GLY A 85 15.17 -21.00 -56.39
C GLY A 85 15.90 -20.69 -55.10
N LYS A 86 16.02 -19.38 -54.77
CA LYS A 86 16.75 -18.91 -53.61
C LYS A 86 15.99 -19.23 -52.34
N LYS A 87 16.59 -20.01 -51.43
CA LYS A 87 15.94 -20.46 -50.19
C LYS A 87 16.87 -20.30 -49.00
N TYR A 88 16.29 -20.01 -47.84
CA TYR A 88 16.96 -20.25 -46.53
C TYR A 88 16.82 -21.72 -46.18
N GLU A 89 17.95 -22.40 -45.95
CA GLU A 89 17.98 -23.79 -45.43
C GLU A 89 18.48 -23.77 -44.00
N TYR A 90 17.77 -24.42 -43.07
CA TYR A 90 18.16 -24.57 -41.68
C TYR A 90 17.73 -25.93 -41.13
N THR A 91 18.34 -26.32 -40.01
CA THR A 91 18.08 -27.62 -39.37
C THR A 91 17.66 -27.43 -37.92
N ILE A 92 16.51 -27.99 -37.57
CA ILE A 92 16.04 -28.08 -36.19
C ILE A 92 16.40 -29.46 -35.62
N LYS A 93 17.06 -29.48 -34.46
CA LYS A 93 17.42 -30.71 -33.78
C LYS A 93 16.30 -31.13 -32.82
N HIS A 94 15.74 -32.30 -33.06
CA HIS A 94 14.74 -32.90 -32.19
C HIS A 94 15.36 -34.10 -31.41
N SER A 95 14.73 -34.49 -30.31
CA SER A 95 15.15 -35.67 -29.54
C SER A 95 15.07 -37.00 -30.31
N TRP A 96 14.28 -37.01 -31.40
CA TRP A 96 14.03 -38.14 -32.26
C TRP A 96 14.77 -38.09 -33.64
N GLY A 97 15.52 -37.01 -33.90
CA GLY A 97 16.29 -36.79 -35.10
C GLY A 97 16.24 -35.34 -35.59
N ASP A 98 17.11 -35.01 -36.55
CA ASP A 98 17.21 -33.67 -37.13
C ASP A 98 16.23 -33.53 -38.33
N SER A 99 15.56 -32.39 -38.42
CA SER A 99 14.68 -32.03 -39.54
C SER A 99 15.22 -30.81 -40.25
N THR A 100 15.31 -30.88 -41.62
CA THR A 100 15.76 -29.76 -42.45
C THR A 100 14.55 -29.04 -43.03
N TYR A 101 14.52 -27.74 -42.90
CA TYR A 101 13.46 -26.86 -43.35
C TYR A 101 13.97 -25.87 -44.39
N HIS A 102 13.05 -25.36 -45.21
CA HIS A 102 13.35 -24.40 -46.27
C HIS A 102 12.31 -23.29 -46.27
N ILE A 103 12.76 -22.02 -46.32
CA ILE A 103 11.91 -20.85 -46.49
C ILE A 103 12.31 -20.16 -47.78
N ASP A 104 11.33 -19.79 -48.61
CA ASP A 104 11.56 -19.06 -49.85
C ASP A 104 12.16 -17.68 -49.57
N ALA A 105 13.38 -17.45 -50.06
CA ALA A 105 14.11 -16.22 -49.84
C ALA A 105 13.78 -15.10 -50.85
N GLU A 106 12.92 -15.37 -51.83
CA GLU A 106 12.48 -14.39 -52.82
C GLU A 106 11.15 -13.70 -52.45
N GLN A 107 10.48 -14.19 -51.41
CA GLN A 107 9.29 -13.52 -50.87
C GLN A 107 9.63 -12.23 -50.07
N PRO A 108 8.61 -11.37 -49.76
CA PRO A 108 8.82 -10.19 -48.94
C PRO A 108 9.42 -10.51 -47.57
N GLU A 109 10.30 -9.63 -47.06
CA GLU A 109 11.01 -9.83 -45.80
C GLU A 109 10.07 -10.08 -44.62
N ASP A 110 8.92 -9.39 -44.57
CA ASP A 110 7.92 -9.60 -43.52
C ASP A 110 7.37 -11.03 -43.51
N CYS A 111 7.20 -11.64 -44.72
CA CYS A 111 6.74 -13.03 -44.86
C CYS A 111 7.83 -14.00 -44.39
N ILE A 112 9.09 -13.75 -44.82
CA ILE A 112 10.24 -14.53 -44.35
C ILE A 112 10.37 -14.48 -42.83
N ALA A 113 10.30 -13.29 -42.26
CA ALA A 113 10.38 -13.08 -40.80
C ALA A 113 9.23 -13.79 -40.06
N ALA A 114 8.01 -13.73 -40.60
CA ALA A 114 6.86 -14.40 -40.01
C ALA A 114 7.03 -15.93 -40.00
N GLU A 115 7.45 -16.53 -41.11
CA GLU A 115 7.73 -17.97 -41.16
C GLU A 115 8.86 -18.37 -40.19
N MET A 116 9.95 -17.57 -40.10
CA MET A 116 11.04 -17.80 -39.15
C MET A 116 10.58 -17.70 -37.69
N ALA A 117 9.69 -16.76 -37.40
CA ALA A 117 9.18 -16.54 -36.06
C ALA A 117 8.28 -17.66 -35.52
N GLU A 118 7.70 -18.50 -36.40
CA GLU A 118 6.94 -19.68 -35.99
C GLU A 118 7.79 -20.70 -35.20
N ASP A 119 9.08 -20.75 -35.46
CA ASP A 119 10.02 -21.67 -34.83
C ASP A 119 10.66 -21.10 -33.55
N PHE A 120 10.32 -19.87 -33.12
CA PHE A 120 10.87 -19.25 -31.92
C PHE A 120 10.08 -19.68 -30.69
N SER A 121 10.81 -20.03 -29.63
CA SER A 121 10.24 -20.15 -28.29
C SER A 121 9.83 -18.79 -27.77
N THR A 122 8.92 -18.77 -26.78
CA THR A 122 8.47 -17.57 -26.09
C THR A 122 9.65 -16.76 -25.55
N MET A 123 10.68 -17.40 -24.99
CA MET A 123 11.88 -16.73 -24.50
C MET A 123 12.70 -16.08 -25.62
N GLU A 124 12.90 -16.77 -26.77
CA GLU A 124 13.61 -16.20 -27.91
C GLU A 124 12.90 -14.97 -28.47
N LYS A 125 11.55 -15.00 -28.53
CA LYS A 125 10.75 -13.84 -28.94
C LYS A 125 10.94 -12.66 -27.98
N LEU A 126 10.90 -12.91 -26.66
CA LEU A 126 11.07 -11.88 -25.64
C LEU A 126 12.47 -11.24 -25.70
N GLU A 127 13.52 -12.07 -25.79
CA GLU A 127 14.91 -11.59 -25.91
C GLU A 127 15.13 -10.77 -27.18
N LEU A 128 14.59 -11.23 -28.31
CA LEU A 128 14.72 -10.52 -29.58
C LEU A 128 13.97 -9.18 -29.57
N ALA A 129 12.75 -9.14 -29.03
CA ALA A 129 12.01 -7.90 -28.84
C ALA A 129 12.76 -6.92 -27.92
N ALA A 130 13.34 -7.42 -26.82
CA ALA A 130 14.12 -6.63 -25.87
C ALA A 130 15.42 -6.05 -26.46
N ALA A 131 16.01 -6.76 -27.45
CA ALA A 131 17.18 -6.27 -28.19
C ALA A 131 16.92 -4.95 -28.95
N SER A 132 15.68 -4.58 -29.19
CA SER A 132 15.28 -3.26 -29.70
C SER A 132 15.67 -2.11 -28.77
N GLY A 133 15.87 -2.38 -27.47
CA GLY A 133 16.12 -1.38 -26.42
C GLY A 133 14.92 -0.51 -26.07
N LYS A 134 13.69 -0.88 -26.51
CA LYS A 134 12.45 -0.13 -26.31
C LYS A 134 11.69 -0.50 -25.05
N PHE A 135 12.08 -1.55 -24.37
CA PHE A 135 11.63 -1.91 -23.03
C PHE A 135 12.76 -2.62 -22.27
N VAL A 136 12.65 -2.66 -20.97
CA VAL A 136 13.49 -3.48 -20.08
C VAL A 136 12.62 -4.50 -19.39
N TRP A 137 13.16 -5.68 -19.11
CA TRP A 137 12.44 -6.74 -18.45
C TRP A 137 13.32 -7.54 -17.48
N GLN A 138 12.69 -8.18 -16.52
CA GLN A 138 13.34 -9.12 -15.60
C GLN A 138 12.40 -10.31 -15.34
N PRO A 139 12.93 -11.55 -15.19
CA PRO A 139 12.10 -12.68 -14.83
C PRO A 139 11.54 -12.51 -13.40
N ILE A 140 10.34 -13.06 -13.18
CA ILE A 140 9.71 -13.17 -11.86
C ILE A 140 9.83 -14.61 -11.41
N SER A 141 10.40 -14.79 -10.22
CA SER A 141 10.51 -16.09 -9.55
C SER A 141 9.61 -16.15 -8.33
N ILE A 142 9.17 -17.36 -7.99
CA ILE A 142 8.36 -17.66 -6.81
C ILE A 142 9.03 -18.74 -5.95
N TYR A 143 8.88 -18.62 -4.64
CA TYR A 143 9.01 -19.71 -3.68
C TYR A 143 7.60 -20.10 -3.20
N ASP A 144 7.23 -21.38 -3.32
CA ASP A 144 5.90 -21.90 -2.98
C ASP A 144 6.05 -23.21 -2.17
N HIS A 145 6.18 -23.07 -0.83
CA HIS A 145 6.22 -24.21 0.09
C HIS A 145 5.50 -23.92 1.41
N SER A 146 6.17 -23.41 2.43
CA SER A 146 5.58 -23.08 3.73
C SER A 146 5.03 -21.64 3.83
N GLY A 147 5.08 -20.91 2.77
CA GLY A 147 4.64 -19.55 2.51
C GLY A 147 4.87 -19.24 1.05
N VAL A 148 4.44 -18.09 0.60
CA VAL A 148 4.68 -17.62 -0.77
C VAL A 148 5.56 -16.38 -0.70
N SER A 149 6.58 -16.33 -1.55
CA SER A 149 7.41 -15.14 -1.76
C SER A 149 7.79 -15.04 -3.23
N ILE A 150 7.86 -13.85 -3.76
CA ILE A 150 8.15 -13.55 -5.16
C ILE A 150 9.27 -12.51 -5.26
N TRP A 151 10.08 -12.61 -6.31
CA TRP A 151 11.15 -11.64 -6.55
C TRP A 151 11.52 -11.53 -8.03
N LEU A 152 12.21 -10.44 -8.38
CA LEU A 152 12.82 -10.28 -9.69
C LEU A 152 14.14 -11.04 -9.78
N GLY A 153 14.35 -11.69 -10.92
CA GLY A 153 15.56 -12.46 -11.17
C GLY A 153 15.31 -13.97 -11.21
N GLY A 154 16.37 -14.72 -11.47
CA GLY A 154 16.28 -16.17 -11.52
C GLY A 154 16.31 -16.84 -10.14
N THR A 155 16.09 -18.15 -10.12
CA THR A 155 16.04 -18.95 -8.88
C THR A 155 17.41 -19.33 -8.33
N SER A 156 18.49 -19.10 -9.05
CA SER A 156 19.86 -19.63 -8.80
C SER A 156 20.58 -19.06 -7.56
N GLY A 157 19.92 -18.43 -6.64
CA GLY A 157 20.49 -17.94 -5.38
C GLY A 157 19.71 -18.41 -4.15
N HIS A 158 18.58 -19.06 -4.36
CA HIS A 158 17.72 -19.52 -3.28
C HIS A 158 18.17 -20.89 -2.76
N VAL A 159 18.09 -21.11 -1.45
CA VAL A 159 18.54 -22.36 -0.81
C VAL A 159 17.76 -23.57 -1.35
N ASP A 160 16.47 -23.37 -1.64
CA ASP A 160 15.54 -24.40 -2.11
C ASP A 160 15.27 -24.33 -3.62
N ALA A 161 16.18 -23.67 -4.38
CA ALA A 161 16.03 -23.40 -5.83
C ALA A 161 15.65 -24.61 -6.71
N ARG A 162 15.90 -25.84 -6.21
CA ARG A 162 15.66 -27.07 -6.99
C ARG A 162 14.26 -27.65 -6.81
N TRP A 163 13.57 -27.34 -5.73
CA TRP A 163 12.35 -28.04 -5.32
C TRP A 163 11.14 -27.13 -5.22
N ASP A 164 11.33 -25.93 -4.65
CA ASP A 164 10.23 -25.08 -4.24
C ASP A 164 10.25 -23.70 -4.94
N CYS A 165 11.21 -23.49 -5.85
CA CYS A 165 11.33 -22.26 -6.64
C CYS A 165 11.12 -22.51 -8.12
N SER A 166 10.40 -21.59 -8.78
CA SER A 166 10.24 -21.60 -10.24
C SER A 166 10.18 -20.17 -10.78
N ILE A 167 10.50 -20.01 -12.06
CA ILE A 167 10.18 -18.77 -12.79
C ILE A 167 8.73 -18.89 -13.22
N ILE A 168 7.93 -17.87 -12.89
CA ILE A 168 6.49 -17.84 -13.15
C ILE A 168 6.08 -16.75 -14.15
N GLY A 169 7.03 -15.97 -14.64
CA GLY A 169 6.75 -14.89 -15.57
C GLY A 169 7.85 -13.87 -15.66
N PHE A 170 7.48 -12.66 -16.02
CA PHE A 170 8.41 -11.54 -16.13
C PHE A 170 7.73 -10.20 -15.82
N ALA A 171 8.54 -9.25 -15.35
CA ALA A 171 8.16 -7.84 -15.20
C ALA A 171 8.79 -7.06 -16.34
N TYR A 172 8.10 -6.02 -16.84
CA TYR A 172 8.67 -5.14 -17.85
C TYR A 172 8.20 -3.69 -17.70
N VAL A 173 9.01 -2.76 -18.24
CA VAL A 173 8.65 -1.34 -18.38
C VAL A 173 9.06 -0.90 -19.78
N GLU A 174 8.12 -0.30 -20.51
CA GLU A 174 8.38 0.28 -21.82
C GLU A 174 9.01 1.69 -21.73
N GLU A 175 9.86 2.06 -22.71
CA GLU A 175 10.48 3.38 -22.82
C GLU A 175 9.44 4.52 -22.76
N CYS A 176 8.35 4.40 -23.52
CA CYS A 176 7.31 5.42 -23.56
C CYS A 176 6.59 5.62 -22.22
N THR A 177 6.43 4.57 -21.42
CA THR A 177 5.87 4.62 -20.07
C THR A 177 6.87 5.25 -19.11
N ALA A 178 8.15 4.88 -19.22
CA ALA A 178 9.21 5.45 -18.42
C ALA A 178 9.39 6.95 -18.69
N GLU A 179 9.43 7.37 -19.96
CA GLU A 179 9.57 8.79 -20.32
C GLU A 179 8.41 9.65 -19.83
N LYS A 180 7.19 9.10 -19.82
CA LYS A 180 5.99 9.80 -19.35
C LYS A 180 5.98 10.02 -17.84
N ASN A 181 6.52 9.06 -17.07
CA ASN A 181 6.40 9.04 -15.60
C ASN A 181 7.69 9.43 -14.88
N ARG A 182 8.85 9.32 -15.54
CA ARG A 182 10.13 9.67 -14.93
C ARG A 182 10.24 11.16 -14.71
N ILE A 183 10.47 11.55 -13.46
CA ILE A 183 10.88 12.92 -13.13
C ILE A 183 12.40 13.00 -13.37
N PRO A 184 12.89 13.93 -14.18
CA PRO A 184 14.31 14.13 -14.36
C PRO A 184 14.98 14.46 -13.02
N ASP A 185 15.83 13.56 -12.57
CA ASP A 185 16.70 13.76 -11.41
C ASP A 185 18.11 13.22 -11.73
N ASP A 186 19.09 13.57 -10.91
CA ASP A 186 20.48 13.14 -11.09
C ASP A 186 20.73 11.71 -10.58
N LYS A 187 19.74 11.06 -9.98
CA LYS A 187 19.90 9.75 -9.34
C LYS A 187 20.06 8.62 -10.37
N TYR A 188 19.27 8.67 -11.47
CA TYR A 188 19.30 7.68 -12.53
C TYR A 188 19.74 8.31 -13.85
N LYS A 189 20.83 7.81 -14.44
CA LYS A 189 21.39 8.37 -15.67
C LYS A 189 20.56 8.06 -16.90
N THR A 190 19.96 6.87 -16.93
CA THR A 190 19.15 6.38 -18.05
C THR A 190 17.74 6.04 -17.60
N TRP A 191 16.79 5.97 -18.54
CA TRP A 191 15.45 5.52 -18.25
C TRP A 191 15.43 4.04 -17.86
N GLN A 192 16.35 3.23 -18.41
CA GLN A 192 16.48 1.81 -18.08
C GLN A 192 16.88 1.58 -16.61
N GLU A 193 17.83 2.37 -16.11
CA GLU A 193 18.23 2.32 -14.69
C GLU A 193 17.05 2.67 -13.78
N TRP A 194 16.31 3.72 -14.15
CA TRP A 194 15.12 4.12 -13.42
C TRP A 194 14.02 3.05 -13.46
N ALA A 195 13.74 2.49 -14.65
CA ALA A 195 12.73 1.45 -14.83
C ALA A 195 13.05 0.18 -14.03
N ASN A 196 14.31 -0.25 -13.99
CA ASN A 196 14.72 -1.37 -13.15
C ASN A 196 14.49 -1.08 -11.66
N HIS A 197 14.81 0.12 -11.21
CA HIS A 197 14.54 0.51 -9.81
C HIS A 197 13.04 0.52 -9.50
N ILE A 198 12.19 0.98 -10.42
CA ILE A 198 10.74 0.94 -10.23
C ILE A 198 10.24 -0.51 -10.15
N MET A 199 10.66 -1.38 -11.05
CA MET A 199 10.32 -2.81 -10.98
C MET A 199 10.71 -3.43 -9.63
N GLU A 200 11.91 -3.12 -9.12
CA GLU A 200 12.39 -3.60 -7.82
C GLU A 200 11.54 -3.06 -6.66
N ALA A 201 11.17 -1.78 -6.70
CA ALA A 201 10.34 -1.15 -5.67
C ALA A 201 8.92 -1.72 -5.65
N GLU A 202 8.27 -1.82 -6.81
CA GLU A 202 6.93 -2.40 -6.93
C GLU A 202 6.93 -3.89 -6.57
N MET A 203 7.97 -4.63 -6.95
CA MET A 203 8.10 -6.05 -6.59
C MET A 203 8.23 -6.23 -5.08
N LYS A 204 9.02 -5.39 -4.38
CA LYS A 204 9.14 -5.46 -2.92
C LYS A 204 7.79 -5.24 -2.22
N VAL A 205 7.01 -4.27 -2.69
CA VAL A 205 5.68 -3.99 -2.15
C VAL A 205 4.74 -5.16 -2.40
N TYR A 206 4.79 -5.72 -3.61
CA TYR A 206 3.95 -6.86 -3.99
C TYR A 206 4.34 -8.16 -3.27
N ASP A 207 5.64 -8.41 -3.05
CA ASP A 207 6.11 -9.55 -2.24
C ASP A 207 5.58 -9.49 -0.80
N ASN A 208 5.60 -8.30 -0.17
CA ASN A 208 5.02 -8.10 1.16
C ASN A 208 3.51 -8.46 1.18
N TYR A 209 2.77 -8.07 0.15
CA TYR A 209 1.35 -8.41 0.02
C TYR A 209 1.14 -9.91 -0.14
N VAL A 210 1.84 -10.54 -1.09
CA VAL A 210 1.71 -11.97 -1.41
C VAL A 210 2.16 -12.86 -0.25
N SER A 211 3.19 -12.44 0.49
CA SER A 211 3.67 -13.15 1.69
C SER A 211 2.78 -12.93 2.92
N GLY A 212 1.77 -12.06 2.85
CA GLY A 212 0.87 -11.74 3.96
C GLY A 212 1.49 -10.80 4.99
N GLU A 213 2.57 -10.09 4.65
CA GLU A 213 3.13 -9.03 5.50
C GLU A 213 2.35 -7.72 5.35
N CYS A 214 1.04 -7.79 5.66
CA CYS A 214 0.11 -6.68 5.63
C CYS A 214 -0.33 -6.34 7.04
N TYR A 215 -0.31 -5.08 7.40
CA TYR A 215 -0.52 -4.62 8.77
C TYR A 215 -1.43 -3.42 8.86
N GLY A 216 -1.99 -3.23 10.06
CA GLY A 216 -2.70 -2.04 10.45
C GLY A 216 -2.47 -1.73 11.91
N TRP A 217 -2.91 -0.56 12.34
CA TRP A 217 -2.89 -0.16 13.74
C TRP A 217 -4.28 0.30 14.19
N THR A 218 -4.54 0.16 15.49
CA THR A 218 -5.71 0.72 16.18
C THR A 218 -5.28 1.36 17.47
N ALA A 219 -5.78 2.56 17.75
CA ALA A 219 -5.57 3.28 19.00
C ALA A 219 -6.81 3.23 19.89
N TYR A 220 -6.59 3.03 21.17
CA TYR A 220 -7.60 3.04 22.24
C TYR A 220 -7.20 4.03 23.33
N ASP A 221 -8.16 4.67 23.96
CA ASP A 221 -7.89 5.52 25.13
C ASP A 221 -7.83 4.72 26.44
N GLU A 222 -7.64 5.43 27.57
CA GLU A 222 -7.52 4.84 28.93
C GLU A 222 -8.78 4.06 29.37
N ASP A 223 -9.94 4.32 28.78
CA ASP A 223 -11.20 3.61 29.02
C ASP A 223 -11.43 2.47 28.03
N GLU A 224 -10.39 2.06 27.27
CA GLU A 224 -10.47 1.08 26.17
C GLU A 224 -11.45 1.48 25.06
N SER A 225 -11.77 2.77 24.96
CA SER A 225 -12.62 3.27 23.87
C SER A 225 -11.82 3.46 22.60
N TYR A 226 -12.41 3.05 21.47
CA TYR A 226 -11.81 3.23 20.16
C TYR A 226 -11.57 4.72 19.85
N VAL A 227 -10.40 5.03 19.34
CA VAL A 227 -9.98 6.37 18.93
C VAL A 227 -9.89 6.45 17.42
N ASP A 228 -8.97 5.68 16.82
CA ASP A 228 -8.77 5.65 15.38
C ASP A 228 -8.04 4.38 14.95
N SER A 229 -8.01 4.10 13.63
CA SER A 229 -7.29 2.98 13.04
C SER A 229 -6.92 3.24 11.59
N CYS A 230 -5.81 2.65 11.16
CA CYS A 230 -5.41 2.65 9.76
C CYS A 230 -4.83 1.29 9.39
N GLY A 231 -5.19 0.77 8.20
CA GLY A 231 -4.67 -0.48 7.63
C GLY A 231 -3.92 -0.25 6.33
N GLY A 232 -3.53 -1.34 5.65
CA GLY A 232 -2.91 -1.30 4.34
C GLY A 232 -1.40 -0.99 4.34
N TYR A 233 -0.71 -1.12 5.48
CA TYR A 233 0.75 -1.02 5.53
C TYR A 233 1.37 -2.33 5.06
N LEU A 234 2.19 -2.28 4.02
CA LEU A 234 2.84 -3.44 3.43
C LEU A 234 4.31 -3.53 3.86
N GLY A 235 4.65 -4.61 4.54
CA GLY A 235 5.99 -4.91 5.02
C GLY A 235 6.23 -4.56 6.49
N ARG A 236 6.91 -5.46 7.18
CA ARG A 236 7.22 -5.36 8.61
C ARG A 236 8.14 -4.17 8.94
N ASP A 237 8.90 -3.69 7.98
CA ASP A 237 9.78 -2.52 8.12
C ASP A 237 8.98 -1.24 8.46
N ASN A 238 7.66 -1.20 8.17
CA ASN A 238 6.78 -0.06 8.40
C ASN A 238 6.19 0.02 9.82
N ILE A 239 6.48 -0.91 10.72
CA ILE A 239 5.92 -0.92 12.09
C ILE A 239 6.24 0.38 12.85
N GLU A 240 7.45 0.90 12.74
CA GLU A 240 7.81 2.17 13.38
C GLU A 240 7.09 3.37 12.78
N GLU A 241 6.80 3.35 11.49
CA GLU A 241 5.99 4.37 10.81
C GLU A 241 4.53 4.30 11.26
N MET A 242 3.96 3.10 11.37
CA MET A 242 2.61 2.89 11.91
C MET A 242 2.45 3.48 13.32
N PHE A 243 3.41 3.24 14.22
CA PHE A 243 3.38 3.86 15.55
C PHE A 243 3.48 5.38 15.50
N LYS A 244 4.28 5.92 14.59
CA LYS A 244 4.41 7.37 14.41
C LYS A 244 3.12 8.00 13.88
N ASP A 245 2.46 7.33 12.94
CA ASP A 245 1.18 7.79 12.41
C ASP A 245 0.10 7.74 13.48
N ALA A 246 0.01 6.63 14.23
CA ALA A 246 -0.89 6.51 15.38
C ALA A 246 -0.63 7.60 16.44
N GLN A 247 0.62 7.96 16.73
CA GLN A 247 0.97 9.04 17.63
C GLN A 247 0.46 10.40 17.13
N GLY A 248 0.54 10.63 15.81
CA GLY A 248 0.01 11.85 15.19
C GLY A 248 -1.49 11.99 15.39
N GLU A 249 -2.25 10.90 15.16
CA GLU A 249 -3.70 10.89 15.36
C GLU A 249 -4.09 11.02 16.84
N ILE A 250 -3.35 10.39 17.75
CA ILE A 250 -3.55 10.55 19.20
C ILE A 250 -3.31 12.01 19.62
N ASP A 251 -2.28 12.65 19.09
CA ASP A 251 -1.99 14.07 19.40
C ASP A 251 -3.10 14.99 18.90
N ALA A 252 -3.63 14.73 17.71
CA ALA A 252 -4.78 15.45 17.15
C ALA A 252 -6.04 15.25 17.99
N GLU A 253 -6.31 14.03 18.46
CA GLU A 253 -7.45 13.73 19.33
C GLU A 253 -7.32 14.42 20.71
N ILE A 254 -6.13 14.41 21.30
CA ILE A 254 -5.86 15.14 22.56
C ILE A 254 -6.16 16.63 22.38
N GLU A 255 -5.66 17.24 21.30
CA GLU A 255 -5.91 18.66 21.01
C GLU A 255 -7.41 18.93 20.78
N HIS A 256 -8.09 18.05 20.06
CA HIS A 256 -9.54 18.13 19.84
C HIS A 256 -10.31 18.07 21.17
N ARG A 257 -10.00 17.09 22.04
CA ARG A 257 -10.62 16.96 23.37
C ARG A 257 -10.37 18.20 24.25
N GLU A 258 -9.15 18.75 24.20
CA GLU A 258 -8.83 19.98 24.96
C GLU A 258 -9.56 21.21 24.43
N LYS A 259 -9.68 21.34 23.10
CA LYS A 259 -10.44 22.43 22.50
C LYS A 259 -11.92 22.35 22.87
N LYS A 260 -12.53 21.18 22.73
CA LYS A 260 -13.91 20.91 23.10
C LYS A 260 -14.17 21.21 24.57
N TYR A 261 -13.24 20.78 25.45
CA TYR A 261 -13.31 21.11 26.87
C TYR A 261 -13.30 22.62 27.14
N ARG A 262 -12.40 23.37 26.51
CA ARG A 262 -12.34 24.85 26.64
C ARG A 262 -13.61 25.52 26.13
N GLU A 263 -14.18 25.04 25.04
CA GLU A 263 -15.45 25.52 24.49
C GLU A 263 -16.61 25.26 25.46
N HIS A 264 -16.69 24.07 26.05
CA HIS A 264 -17.70 23.74 27.05
C HIS A 264 -17.57 24.63 28.30
N ILE A 265 -16.37 24.79 28.82
CA ILE A 265 -16.12 25.68 29.98
C ILE A 265 -16.55 27.11 29.65
N SER A 266 -16.18 27.65 28.50
CA SER A 266 -16.57 29.01 28.07
C SER A 266 -18.10 29.17 27.95
N ALA A 267 -18.79 28.17 27.41
CA ALA A 267 -20.26 28.18 27.27
C ALA A 267 -20.94 28.12 28.66
N ILE A 268 -20.42 27.30 29.59
CA ILE A 268 -20.91 27.21 30.96
C ILE A 268 -20.77 28.57 31.69
N HIS A 269 -19.61 29.22 31.58
CA HIS A 269 -19.39 30.55 32.13
C HIS A 269 -20.39 31.58 31.57
N GLY A 270 -20.53 31.64 30.24
CA GLY A 270 -21.46 32.57 29.61
C GLY A 270 -22.94 32.34 29.98
N TYR A 271 -23.34 31.09 30.25
CA TYR A 271 -24.68 30.77 30.73
C TYR A 271 -24.88 31.23 32.16
N LEU A 272 -23.91 30.93 33.05
CA LEU A 272 -23.98 31.31 34.47
C LEU A 272 -24.07 32.84 34.66
N GLU A 273 -23.25 33.57 33.91
CA GLU A 273 -23.25 35.05 33.95
C GLU A 273 -24.60 35.66 33.54
N LYS A 274 -25.29 35.03 32.59
CA LYS A 274 -26.56 35.54 32.04
C LYS A 274 -27.77 35.14 32.86
N ASN A 275 -27.79 33.93 33.39
CA ASN A 275 -29.03 33.27 33.84
C ASN A 275 -29.08 32.92 35.31
N MET A 276 -27.94 32.99 36.02
CA MET A 276 -27.89 32.62 37.42
C MET A 276 -27.32 33.74 38.30
N PHE A 277 -27.92 33.92 39.45
CA PHE A 277 -27.43 34.89 40.48
C PHE A 277 -26.42 34.24 41.42
N ILE A 278 -25.47 35.02 41.90
CA ILE A 278 -24.53 34.59 42.92
C ILE A 278 -25.31 34.07 44.14
N GLY A 279 -24.98 32.84 44.56
CA GLY A 279 -25.64 32.19 45.69
C GLY A 279 -26.75 31.20 45.30
N GLU A 280 -27.20 31.18 44.03
CA GLU A 280 -28.14 30.15 43.55
C GLU A 280 -27.53 28.77 43.57
N CYS A 281 -28.36 27.78 43.91
CA CYS A 281 -27.96 26.37 43.98
C CYS A 281 -28.72 25.54 42.95
N PHE A 282 -28.02 24.55 42.40
CA PHE A 282 -28.60 23.58 41.51
C PHE A 282 -28.06 22.18 41.80
N SER A 283 -28.80 21.15 41.43
CA SER A 283 -28.38 19.76 41.60
C SER A 283 -27.81 19.25 40.26
N PHE A 284 -26.63 18.67 40.35
CA PHE A 284 -25.95 18.10 39.20
C PHE A 284 -25.19 16.84 39.61
N HIS A 285 -25.35 15.74 38.93
CA HIS A 285 -24.77 14.42 39.23
C HIS A 285 -24.90 14.00 40.69
N GLY A 286 -26.10 14.21 41.28
CA GLY A 286 -26.37 13.83 42.66
C GLY A 286 -25.66 14.71 43.73
N SER A 287 -24.93 15.71 43.30
CA SER A 287 -24.30 16.70 44.16
C SER A 287 -25.02 18.04 44.07
N LEU A 288 -24.98 18.80 45.18
CA LEU A 288 -25.48 20.17 45.22
C LEU A 288 -24.35 21.12 44.85
N TRP A 289 -24.60 22.03 43.93
CA TRP A 289 -23.68 23.03 43.46
C TRP A 289 -24.25 24.44 43.68
N ARG A 290 -23.37 25.43 43.85
CA ARG A 290 -23.73 26.82 44.04
C ARG A 290 -22.94 27.71 43.07
N VAL A 291 -23.55 28.75 42.58
CA VAL A 291 -22.88 29.82 41.85
C VAL A 291 -22.21 30.76 42.85
N GLY A 292 -20.90 30.86 42.80
CA GLY A 292 -20.08 31.77 43.59
C GLY A 292 -19.33 32.76 42.71
N THR A 293 -18.38 33.48 43.31
CA THR A 293 -17.42 34.32 42.60
C THR A 293 -16.01 34.03 43.07
N ASP A 294 -15.05 34.05 42.18
CA ASP A 294 -13.64 34.00 42.54
C ASP A 294 -13.16 35.36 43.12
N MET A 295 -11.87 35.42 43.50
CA MET A 295 -11.25 36.61 44.01
C MET A 295 -11.17 37.79 43.02
N PHE A 296 -11.43 37.53 41.72
CA PHE A 296 -11.47 38.52 40.65
C PHE A 296 -12.89 38.92 40.23
N GLY A 297 -13.92 38.35 40.92
CA GLY A 297 -15.32 38.63 40.63
C GLY A 297 -15.92 37.84 39.46
N GLN A 298 -15.21 36.84 38.92
CA GLN A 298 -15.72 35.96 37.88
C GLN A 298 -16.65 34.91 38.49
N ALA A 299 -17.74 34.57 37.79
CA ALA A 299 -18.65 33.52 38.21
C ALA A 299 -17.92 32.15 38.21
N ILE A 300 -18.10 31.44 39.31
CA ILE A 300 -17.57 30.08 39.52
C ILE A 300 -18.66 29.14 40.00
N ILE A 301 -18.47 27.85 39.83
CA ILE A 301 -19.32 26.82 40.39
C ILE A 301 -18.63 26.21 41.60
N GLU A 302 -19.34 26.16 42.70
CA GLU A 302 -18.85 25.59 43.96
C GLU A 302 -19.68 24.35 44.31
N LYS A 303 -19.03 23.22 44.64
CA LYS A 303 -19.72 22.11 45.28
C LYS A 303 -20.21 22.53 46.64
N ALA A 304 -21.46 22.27 46.93
CA ALA A 304 -22.08 22.71 48.15
C ALA A 304 -22.63 21.54 48.99
N SER A 305 -22.73 21.72 50.27
CA SER A 305 -23.42 20.79 51.17
C SER A 305 -24.46 21.51 51.99
N VAL A 306 -25.53 20.83 52.38
CA VAL A 306 -26.54 21.37 53.27
C VAL A 306 -26.19 20.98 54.70
N VAL A 307 -25.86 21.95 55.51
CA VAL A 307 -25.60 21.75 56.94
C VAL A 307 -26.61 22.58 57.75
N LYS A 308 -27.47 21.92 58.49
CA LYS A 308 -28.51 22.54 59.33
C LYS A 308 -29.35 23.59 58.58
N ASN A 309 -29.86 23.24 57.39
CA ASN A 309 -30.64 24.09 56.48
C ASN A 309 -29.89 25.29 55.87
N HIS A 310 -28.57 25.32 55.96
CA HIS A 310 -27.76 26.31 55.26
C HIS A 310 -26.91 25.64 54.20
N VAL A 311 -26.86 26.23 53.03
CA VAL A 311 -25.96 25.78 51.93
C VAL A 311 -24.58 26.35 52.22
N MET A 312 -23.62 25.44 52.45
CA MET A 312 -22.23 25.82 52.74
C MET A 312 -21.36 25.42 51.54
N PRO A 313 -20.43 26.28 51.07
CA PRO A 313 -19.47 25.87 50.04
C PRO A 313 -18.56 24.80 50.64
N TYR A 314 -18.44 23.69 49.93
CA TYR A 314 -17.62 22.56 50.36
C TYR A 314 -16.18 22.65 49.83
N VAL A 315 -16.03 23.07 48.60
CA VAL A 315 -14.75 23.34 47.95
C VAL A 315 -15.00 24.40 46.88
N HIS A 316 -14.10 25.37 46.78
CA HIS A 316 -14.13 26.32 45.67
C HIS A 316 -13.66 25.63 44.40
N PHE A 317 -14.57 25.30 43.47
CA PHE A 317 -14.26 24.86 42.13
C PHE A 317 -14.46 26.04 41.19
N ASN A 318 -13.38 26.48 40.57
CA ASN A 318 -13.47 27.23 39.31
C ASN A 318 -14.02 26.27 38.25
N THR A 319 -14.89 26.73 37.33
CA THR A 319 -15.36 25.91 36.23
C THR A 319 -14.22 25.30 35.41
N ASN A 320 -13.06 25.94 35.37
CA ASN A 320 -11.84 25.43 34.75
C ASN A 320 -11.25 24.20 35.47
N LEU A 321 -11.75 23.83 36.66
CA LEU A 321 -11.34 22.64 37.39
C LEU A 321 -12.34 21.50 37.32
N LEU A 322 -13.43 21.64 36.52
CA LEU A 322 -14.31 20.53 36.20
C LEU A 322 -13.55 19.51 35.36
N GLU A 323 -13.72 18.25 35.71
CA GLU A 323 -13.23 17.18 34.85
C GLU A 323 -13.94 17.23 33.49
N ARG A 324 -13.28 16.71 32.43
CA ARG A 324 -13.80 16.79 31.05
C ARG A 324 -15.20 16.19 30.91
N GLY A 325 -15.44 15.03 31.52
CA GLY A 325 -16.75 14.36 31.53
C GLY A 325 -17.84 15.16 32.24
N ASP A 326 -17.52 15.81 33.36
CA ASP A 326 -18.44 16.66 34.08
C ASP A 326 -18.76 17.95 33.34
N ALA A 327 -17.76 18.56 32.70
CA ALA A 327 -17.97 19.74 31.85
C ALA A 327 -18.87 19.45 30.67
N GLU A 328 -18.68 18.33 29.98
CA GLU A 328 -19.52 17.90 28.84
C GLU A 328 -20.97 17.62 29.28
N THR A 329 -21.13 16.91 30.39
CA THR A 329 -22.46 16.57 30.91
C THR A 329 -23.20 17.82 31.35
N LEU A 330 -22.53 18.75 32.04
CA LEU A 330 -23.11 20.02 32.47
C LEU A 330 -23.47 20.89 31.26
N TYR A 331 -22.59 21.00 30.28
CA TYR A 331 -22.87 21.70 29.02
C TYR A 331 -24.13 21.15 28.32
N ASN A 332 -24.24 19.83 28.15
CA ASN A 332 -25.40 19.18 27.54
C ASN A 332 -26.69 19.41 28.32
N CYS A 333 -26.62 19.47 29.65
CA CYS A 333 -27.79 19.83 30.50
C CYS A 333 -28.23 21.29 30.26
N LEU A 334 -27.26 22.22 30.18
CA LEU A 334 -27.53 23.63 29.93
C LEU A 334 -28.09 23.90 28.53
N GLU A 335 -27.60 23.20 27.51
CA GLU A 335 -28.14 23.28 26.17
C GLU A 335 -29.59 22.83 26.05
N ARG A 336 -29.97 21.76 26.77
CA ARG A 336 -31.37 21.31 26.88
C ARG A 336 -32.29 22.33 27.54
N LEU A 337 -31.78 23.09 28.50
CA LEU A 337 -32.55 24.15 29.18
C LEU A 337 -32.74 25.39 28.31
N LYS A 338 -31.87 25.64 27.31
CA LYS A 338 -32.02 26.74 26.36
C LYS A 338 -33.14 26.51 25.35
N VAL A 339 -33.52 25.24 25.10
CA VAL A 339 -34.52 24.83 24.12
C VAL A 339 -35.91 24.67 24.76
N ALA A 340 -36.00 24.66 26.06
CA ALA A 340 -37.24 24.60 26.84
C ALA A 340 -37.70 26.03 27.29
#